data_0de0f9ee18506b87662221c80d31650e
#
_entry.id   0de0f9ee18506b87662221c80d31650e
#
_cell.length_a   1.000
_cell.length_b   1.000
_cell.length_c   1.000
_cell.angle_alpha   90.00
_cell.angle_beta   90.00
_cell.angle_gamma   90.00
#
_symmetry.space_group_name_H-M   'P 1'
#
loop_
_entity.id
_entity.type
_entity.pdbx_description
1 polymer ?
#
loop_
_entity_poly.entity_id
_entity_poly.type
_entity_poly.pdbx_seq_one_letter_code
_entity_poly.pdbx_strand_id
1 'polypeptide(L)'
;PGAVAFVPYVRDTPCRHDGLAFGEQFMQSFENTYTRTPLCEMDSARLAFLPLLVQTAGGVNVCITDADLESYPGMFLHRSGADELEGVFAPSPRKVVPGGYDRMQGVVEEYEPFIASLAPGDRLPWRALSIVRQDTRLADNDLVWKLASPCRLDDISWIEPGKAAWEWWNDWGLSGVDFTAGINQPTYEYYIDFASRNGLRYLVLDDGWSRDHHSPLETA
;
A
#
# COMPACT_ATOMS: atom_id res chain seq x y z
N PRO A 1 7.85 23.57 -22.15
CA PRO A 1 7.01 22.61 -21.47
C PRO A 1 7.45 22.52 -20.03
N GLY A 2 6.50 22.61 -19.09
CA GLY A 2 6.75 22.55 -17.65
C GLY A 2 7.13 21.13 -17.19
N ALA A 3 7.22 20.95 -15.87
CA ALA A 3 7.40 19.63 -15.28
C ALA A 3 6.17 18.74 -15.53
N VAL A 4 6.39 17.44 -15.64
CA VAL A 4 5.34 16.41 -15.83
C VAL A 4 5.38 15.46 -14.65
N ALA A 5 4.24 15.24 -14.02
CA ALA A 5 4.08 14.28 -12.94
C ALA A 5 3.45 12.98 -13.45
N PHE A 6 3.88 11.86 -12.88
CA PHE A 6 3.25 10.54 -13.00
C PHE A 6 2.55 10.27 -11.69
N VAL A 7 1.26 10.58 -11.65
CA VAL A 7 0.49 10.72 -10.42
C VAL A 7 -0.28 9.45 -10.09
N PRO A 8 0.05 8.76 -9.00
CA PRO A 8 -0.75 7.68 -8.46
C PRO A 8 -1.84 8.27 -7.55
N TYR A 9 -2.92 8.76 -8.14
CA TYR A 9 -4.04 9.26 -7.35
C TYR A 9 -4.66 8.15 -6.50
N VAL A 10 -5.07 8.51 -5.29
CA VAL A 10 -5.96 7.64 -4.51
C VAL A 10 -7.25 7.40 -5.29
N ARG A 11 -7.85 6.23 -5.11
CA ARG A 11 -9.05 5.83 -5.83
C ARG A 11 -10.19 6.81 -5.56
N ASP A 12 -10.96 7.12 -6.60
CA ASP A 12 -12.13 7.98 -6.45
C ASP A 12 -13.22 7.26 -5.65
N THR A 13 -13.64 7.87 -4.57
CA THR A 13 -14.90 7.54 -3.88
C THR A 13 -15.70 8.81 -3.65
N PRO A 14 -17.02 8.70 -3.53
CA PRO A 14 -17.84 9.82 -3.12
C PRO A 14 -17.36 10.35 -1.77
N CYS A 15 -17.04 11.63 -1.70
CA CYS A 15 -16.63 12.26 -0.44
C CYS A 15 -17.77 12.21 0.57
N ARG A 16 -17.55 11.61 1.74
CA ARG A 16 -18.35 11.85 2.92
C ARG A 16 -17.85 13.12 3.58
N HIS A 17 -18.71 13.85 4.19
CA HIS A 17 -18.36 15.10 4.85
C HIS A 17 -17.96 14.82 6.30
N ASP A 18 -16.75 14.40 6.54
CA ASP A 18 -16.16 14.23 7.88
C ASP A 18 -15.54 15.51 8.45
N GLY A 19 -15.57 16.58 7.66
CA GLY A 19 -15.03 17.88 8.05
C GLY A 19 -13.51 18.01 7.90
N LEU A 20 -12.83 16.96 7.45
CA LEU A 20 -11.39 16.97 7.17
C LEU A 20 -11.14 17.34 5.70
N ALA A 21 -10.13 18.16 5.45
CA ALA A 21 -9.58 18.28 4.11
C ALA A 21 -9.04 16.92 3.71
N PHE A 22 -9.46 16.39 2.55
CA PHE A 22 -9.09 15.06 2.05
C PHE A 22 -9.54 13.85 2.89
N GLY A 23 -10.41 14.03 3.92
CA GLY A 23 -10.73 13.04 4.94
C GLY A 23 -10.85 11.60 4.45
N GLU A 24 -11.79 11.34 3.55
CA GLU A 24 -11.99 9.98 3.04
C GLU A 24 -10.89 9.47 2.13
N GLN A 25 -10.15 10.35 1.48
CA GLN A 25 -9.07 9.94 0.59
C GLN A 25 -7.94 9.23 1.35
N PHE A 26 -7.74 9.53 2.64
CA PHE A 26 -6.78 8.81 3.49
C PHE A 26 -7.14 7.34 3.73
N MET A 27 -8.40 6.97 3.51
CA MET A 27 -8.94 5.64 3.76
C MET A 27 -9.12 4.82 2.48
N GLN A 28 -8.65 5.32 1.33
CA GLN A 28 -8.85 4.68 0.04
C GLN A 28 -7.75 3.69 -0.31
N SER A 29 -8.07 2.82 -1.27
CA SER A 29 -7.09 1.93 -1.89
C SER A 29 -5.99 2.72 -2.59
N PHE A 30 -4.74 2.24 -2.43
CA PHE A 30 -3.56 2.74 -3.12
C PHE A 30 -3.31 2.02 -4.45
N GLU A 31 -4.27 1.24 -4.90
CA GLU A 31 -4.25 0.56 -6.19
C GLU A 31 -4.94 1.43 -7.24
N ASN A 32 -4.15 2.10 -8.05
CA ASN A 32 -4.65 2.88 -9.18
C ASN A 32 -3.59 2.97 -10.28
N THR A 33 -4.03 3.24 -11.50
CA THR A 33 -3.12 3.51 -12.61
C THR A 33 -2.48 4.89 -12.47
N TYR A 34 -1.21 4.99 -12.87
CA TYR A 34 -0.51 6.27 -12.90
C TYR A 34 -1.06 7.17 -14.01
N THR A 35 -1.42 8.38 -13.65
CA THR A 35 -1.84 9.41 -14.61
C THR A 35 -0.66 10.32 -14.93
N ARG A 36 -0.28 10.38 -16.21
CA ARG A 36 0.74 11.31 -16.68
C ARG A 36 0.09 12.66 -16.99
N THR A 37 0.47 13.70 -16.24
CA THR A 37 -0.11 15.04 -16.38
C THR A 37 0.96 16.13 -16.16
N PRO A 38 0.85 17.31 -16.80
CA PRO A 38 1.64 18.47 -16.40
C PRO A 38 1.45 18.76 -14.90
N LEU A 39 2.53 19.09 -14.20
CA LEU A 39 2.45 19.34 -12.75
C LEU A 39 1.44 20.45 -12.41
N CYS A 40 1.39 21.50 -13.22
CA CYS A 40 0.44 22.61 -13.07
C CYS A 40 -1.04 22.24 -13.33
N GLU A 41 -1.30 21.09 -13.93
CA GLU A 41 -2.64 20.56 -14.23
C GLU A 41 -3.03 19.40 -13.29
N MET A 42 -2.14 18.99 -12.38
CA MET A 42 -2.48 17.99 -11.37
C MET A 42 -3.67 18.46 -10.54
N ASP A 43 -4.64 17.58 -10.31
CA ASP A 43 -5.84 17.90 -9.56
C ASP A 43 -5.48 18.25 -8.09
N SER A 44 -5.72 19.51 -7.71
CA SER A 44 -5.40 20.00 -6.36
C SER A 44 -6.35 19.50 -5.27
N ALA A 45 -7.50 18.94 -5.64
CA ALA A 45 -8.47 18.39 -4.71
C ALA A 45 -8.22 16.88 -4.43
N ARG A 46 -7.29 16.26 -5.16
CA ARG A 46 -6.99 14.84 -5.02
C ARG A 46 -5.62 14.60 -4.42
N LEU A 47 -5.56 13.61 -3.54
CA LEU A 47 -4.30 13.09 -3.01
C LEU A 47 -3.63 12.13 -3.99
N ALA A 48 -2.33 12.24 -4.07
CA ALA A 48 -1.45 11.23 -4.64
C ALA A 48 -0.76 10.46 -3.50
N PHE A 49 -0.71 9.14 -3.59
CA PHE A 49 0.10 8.34 -2.69
C PHE A 49 1.55 8.23 -3.19
N LEU A 50 2.44 7.70 -2.39
CA LEU A 50 3.85 7.52 -2.73
C LEU A 50 4.12 6.09 -3.24
N PRO A 51 5.13 5.91 -4.10
CA PRO A 51 6.06 6.92 -4.63
C PRO A 51 5.43 7.77 -5.75
N LEU A 52 5.76 9.06 -5.80
CA LEU A 52 5.37 9.95 -6.88
C LEU A 52 6.60 10.34 -7.71
N LEU A 53 6.49 10.26 -9.03
CA LEU A 53 7.57 10.61 -9.95
C LEU A 53 7.26 11.93 -10.67
N VAL A 54 8.20 12.85 -10.64
CA VAL A 54 8.16 14.12 -11.39
C VAL A 54 9.33 14.18 -12.35
N GLN A 55 9.05 14.39 -13.63
CA GLN A 55 10.05 14.69 -14.65
C GLN A 55 10.10 16.20 -14.87
N THR A 56 11.22 16.82 -14.58
CA THR A 56 11.42 18.26 -14.79
C THR A 56 11.59 18.60 -16.27
N ALA A 57 11.37 19.87 -16.62
CA ALA A 57 11.61 20.38 -17.99
C ALA A 57 13.05 20.13 -18.49
N GLY A 58 14.01 20.04 -17.57
CA GLY A 58 15.43 19.75 -17.87
C GLY A 58 15.76 18.24 -18.03
N GLY A 59 14.74 17.36 -18.03
CA GLY A 59 14.93 15.91 -18.18
C GLY A 59 15.52 15.22 -16.94
N VAL A 60 15.39 15.84 -15.78
CA VAL A 60 15.73 15.22 -14.50
C VAL A 60 14.48 14.59 -13.89
N ASN A 61 14.57 13.34 -13.47
CA ASN A 61 13.50 12.64 -12.77
C ASN A 61 13.70 12.74 -11.27
N VAL A 62 12.64 13.06 -10.54
CA VAL A 62 12.59 13.16 -9.09
C VAL A 62 11.54 12.18 -8.58
N CYS A 63 11.96 11.14 -7.90
CA CYS A 63 11.06 10.20 -7.23
C CYS A 63 10.97 10.58 -5.76
N ILE A 64 9.74 10.84 -5.31
CA ILE A 64 9.41 11.24 -3.93
C ILE A 64 8.86 10.02 -3.20
N THR A 65 9.41 9.68 -2.05
CA THR A 65 8.98 8.53 -1.25
C THR A 65 9.26 8.73 0.25
N ASP A 66 8.73 7.81 1.05
CA ASP A 66 9.01 7.69 2.48
C ASP A 66 9.95 6.52 2.75
N ALA A 67 10.64 6.57 3.88
CA ALA A 67 11.40 5.44 4.41
C ALA A 67 11.36 5.45 5.96
N ASP A 68 11.54 4.27 6.56
CA ASP A 68 11.55 4.07 8.02
C ASP A 68 10.26 4.57 8.69
N LEU A 69 9.13 4.24 8.10
CA LEU A 69 7.81 4.69 8.52
C LEU A 69 7.28 3.81 9.65
N GLU A 70 7.55 4.22 10.88
CA GLU A 70 7.07 3.55 12.11
C GLU A 70 6.30 4.53 12.99
N SER A 71 5.13 4.12 13.47
CA SER A 71 4.28 4.90 14.40
C SER A 71 4.04 6.34 13.96
N TYR A 72 4.02 6.58 12.67
CA TYR A 72 3.85 7.88 12.03
C TYR A 72 3.06 7.74 10.72
N PRO A 73 2.18 8.68 10.36
CA PRO A 73 1.40 8.57 9.14
C PRO A 73 2.28 8.66 7.89
N GLY A 74 1.95 7.86 6.87
CA GLY A 74 2.51 7.98 5.53
C GLY A 74 2.17 9.33 4.90
N MET A 75 3.07 9.85 4.08
CA MET A 75 2.86 11.11 3.38
C MET A 75 2.04 10.89 2.10
N PHE A 76 1.05 11.73 1.93
CA PHE A 76 0.40 11.96 0.64
C PHE A 76 0.88 13.29 0.07
N LEU A 77 0.69 13.48 -1.22
CA LEU A 77 1.02 14.71 -1.90
C LEU A 77 -0.19 15.28 -2.62
N HIS A 78 -0.36 16.58 -2.61
CA HIS A 78 -1.28 17.27 -3.48
C HIS A 78 -0.63 18.51 -4.11
N ARG A 79 -1.23 19.04 -5.14
CA ARG A 79 -0.76 20.29 -5.75
C ARG A 79 -1.28 21.48 -4.95
N SER A 80 -0.37 22.25 -4.38
CA SER A 80 -0.66 23.49 -3.61
C SER A 80 -0.51 24.77 -4.44
N GLY A 81 0.26 24.71 -5.53
CA GLY A 81 0.52 25.84 -6.43
C GLY A 81 0.68 25.41 -7.88
N ALA A 82 1.16 26.30 -8.75
CA ALA A 82 1.35 26.00 -10.18
C ALA A 82 2.41 24.91 -10.41
N ASP A 83 3.52 24.98 -9.68
CA ASP A 83 4.66 24.05 -9.76
C ASP A 83 5.08 23.56 -8.36
N GLU A 84 4.11 23.48 -7.43
CA GLU A 84 4.35 23.15 -6.03
C GLU A 84 3.53 21.92 -5.61
N LEU A 85 4.20 21.03 -4.89
CA LEU A 85 3.59 19.88 -4.20
C LEU A 85 3.74 20.08 -2.69
N GLU A 86 2.66 19.82 -1.98
CA GLU A 86 2.62 19.86 -0.51
C GLU A 86 2.36 18.46 0.05
N GLY A 87 3.09 18.11 1.12
CA GLY A 87 2.90 16.88 1.86
C GLY A 87 1.73 16.97 2.84
N VAL A 88 0.80 16.03 2.77
CA VAL A 88 -0.36 15.94 3.66
C VAL A 88 -0.36 14.61 4.38
N PHE A 89 -0.91 14.61 5.60
CA PHE A 89 -0.89 13.47 6.49
C PHE A 89 -2.27 13.26 7.10
N ALA A 90 -2.66 11.99 7.25
CA ALA A 90 -3.85 11.66 8.01
C ALA A 90 -3.64 12.05 9.48
N PRO A 91 -4.63 12.65 10.14
CA PRO A 91 -4.60 12.88 11.58
C PRO A 91 -4.52 11.57 12.36
N SER A 92 -3.94 11.60 13.55
CA SER A 92 -3.87 10.43 14.43
C SER A 92 -5.28 9.95 14.81
N PRO A 93 -5.57 8.65 14.75
CA PRO A 93 -6.87 8.14 15.16
C PRO A 93 -7.05 8.25 16.67
N ARG A 94 -8.19 8.81 17.10
CA ARG A 94 -8.61 8.85 18.51
C ARG A 94 -9.54 7.70 18.88
N LYS A 95 -10.48 7.40 17.98
CA LYS A 95 -11.42 6.30 18.16
C LYS A 95 -11.49 5.44 16.92
N VAL A 96 -11.23 4.17 17.09
CA VAL A 96 -11.28 3.16 16.03
C VAL A 96 -12.29 2.11 16.44
N VAL A 97 -13.16 1.73 15.51
CA VAL A 97 -14.14 0.67 15.69
C VAL A 97 -14.00 -0.40 14.62
N PRO A 98 -14.35 -1.65 14.91
CA PRO A 98 -14.39 -2.70 13.89
C PRO A 98 -15.45 -2.37 12.82
N GLY A 99 -15.05 -2.38 11.57
CA GLY A 99 -15.92 -2.06 10.42
C GLY A 99 -15.34 -2.57 9.11
N GLY A 100 -15.84 -2.02 8.00
CA GLY A 100 -15.42 -2.46 6.67
C GLY A 100 -15.92 -3.85 6.32
N TYR A 101 -15.22 -4.51 5.38
CA TYR A 101 -15.57 -5.85 4.96
C TYR A 101 -15.48 -6.83 6.13
N ASP A 102 -16.56 -7.53 6.40
CA ASP A 102 -16.72 -8.49 7.50
C ASP A 102 -16.20 -8.00 8.88
N ARG A 103 -16.23 -6.69 9.10
CA ARG A 103 -15.74 -6.01 10.32
C ARG A 103 -14.27 -6.27 10.67
N MET A 104 -13.47 -6.67 9.69
CA MET A 104 -12.03 -6.92 9.87
C MET A 104 -11.18 -5.67 9.89
N GLN A 105 -11.71 -4.56 9.40
CA GLN A 105 -10.99 -3.31 9.29
C GLN A 105 -11.20 -2.43 10.52
N GLY A 106 -10.16 -1.68 10.91
CA GLY A 106 -10.31 -0.60 11.84
C GLY A 106 -10.83 0.66 11.13
N VAL A 107 -12.08 1.04 11.41
CA VAL A 107 -12.66 2.27 10.89
C VAL A 107 -12.46 3.39 11.91
N VAL A 108 -11.82 4.48 11.49
CA VAL A 108 -11.60 5.62 12.35
C VAL A 108 -12.86 6.47 12.40
N GLU A 109 -13.47 6.59 13.59
CA GLU A 109 -14.65 7.43 13.83
C GLU A 109 -14.28 8.85 14.29
N GLU A 110 -13.16 8.96 15.03
CA GLU A 110 -12.73 10.23 15.59
C GLU A 110 -11.21 10.38 15.44
N TYR A 111 -10.77 11.59 15.17
CA TYR A 111 -9.37 11.94 14.98
C TYR A 111 -8.87 12.88 16.07
N GLU A 112 -7.57 12.83 16.34
CA GLU A 112 -6.87 13.83 17.13
C GLU A 112 -6.55 15.07 16.29
N PRO A 113 -6.33 16.25 16.92
CA PRO A 113 -5.94 17.47 16.22
C PRO A 113 -4.45 17.49 15.84
N PHE A 114 -3.78 16.35 15.83
CA PHE A 114 -2.36 16.19 15.49
C PHE A 114 -2.16 14.91 14.68
N ILE A 115 -1.04 14.81 13.99
CA ILE A 115 -0.71 13.66 13.12
C ILE A 115 0.02 12.52 13.85
N ALA A 116 0.78 12.85 14.89
CA ALA A 116 1.48 11.89 15.73
C ALA A 116 1.78 12.46 17.11
N SER A 117 1.88 11.59 18.11
CA SER A 117 2.40 11.92 19.43
C SER A 117 3.80 11.33 19.57
N LEU A 118 4.76 12.17 19.91
CA LEU A 118 6.18 11.79 19.98
C LEU A 118 6.71 11.98 21.39
N ALA A 119 7.52 11.04 21.83
CA ALA A 119 8.31 11.13 23.05
C ALA A 119 9.74 11.60 22.75
N PRO A 120 10.48 12.15 23.74
CA PRO A 120 11.88 12.45 23.56
C PRO A 120 12.70 11.19 23.19
N GLY A 121 13.39 11.26 22.07
CA GLY A 121 14.17 10.14 21.53
C GLY A 121 13.47 9.32 20.45
N ASP A 122 12.19 9.55 20.16
CA ASP A 122 11.51 8.92 19.05
C ASP A 122 12.14 9.31 17.72
N ARG A 123 12.17 8.36 16.82
CA ARG A 123 12.68 8.57 15.45
C ARG A 123 11.54 9.02 14.56
N LEU A 124 11.85 9.94 13.65
CA LEU A 124 10.95 10.36 12.59
C LEU A 124 11.27 9.62 11.30
N PRO A 125 10.27 9.35 10.46
CA PRO A 125 10.50 8.77 9.16
C PRO A 125 11.25 9.74 8.25
N TRP A 126 11.91 9.16 7.23
CA TRP A 126 12.57 9.92 6.21
C TRP A 126 11.60 10.33 5.10
N ARG A 127 11.77 11.54 4.60
CA ARG A 127 11.21 11.99 3.32
C ARG A 127 12.33 12.00 2.31
N ALA A 128 12.27 11.09 1.35
CA ALA A 128 13.38 10.80 0.47
C ALA A 128 13.09 11.27 -0.97
N LEU A 129 14.10 11.89 -1.58
CA LEU A 129 14.07 12.33 -2.97
C LEU A 129 15.18 11.63 -3.73
N SER A 130 14.82 10.78 -4.68
CA SER A 130 15.76 10.18 -5.62
C SER A 130 15.82 11.01 -6.88
N ILE A 131 16.95 11.67 -7.13
CA ILE A 131 17.13 12.59 -8.25
C ILE A 131 18.06 11.97 -9.27
N VAL A 132 17.54 11.63 -10.44
CA VAL A 132 18.28 10.93 -11.49
C VAL A 132 18.03 11.53 -12.87
N ARG A 133 19.00 11.38 -13.77
CA ARG A 133 18.87 11.77 -15.19
C ARG A 133 18.47 10.61 -16.09
N GLN A 134 18.71 9.38 -15.66
CA GLN A 134 18.38 8.16 -16.40
C GLN A 134 17.35 7.36 -15.63
N ASP A 135 16.22 7.02 -16.26
CA ASP A 135 15.09 6.32 -15.64
C ASP A 135 15.50 4.96 -15.06
N THR A 136 16.45 4.27 -15.72
CA THR A 136 16.97 2.98 -15.26
C THR A 136 17.60 3.04 -13.86
N ARG A 137 18.06 4.22 -13.44
CA ARG A 137 18.63 4.42 -12.09
C ARG A 137 17.57 4.44 -10.99
N LEU A 138 16.29 4.56 -11.34
CA LEU A 138 15.20 4.40 -10.35
C LEU A 138 14.96 2.93 -10.03
N ALA A 139 15.16 2.04 -11.00
CA ALA A 139 15.02 0.59 -10.79
C ALA A 139 16.08 0.01 -9.84
N ASP A 140 17.30 0.57 -9.88
CA ASP A 140 18.42 0.16 -9.00
C ASP A 140 18.47 0.96 -7.68
N ASN A 141 17.43 1.71 -7.37
CA ASN A 141 17.46 2.60 -6.22
C ASN A 141 17.17 1.85 -4.92
N ASP A 142 18.18 1.79 -4.06
CA ASP A 142 18.12 1.16 -2.74
C ASP A 142 18.02 2.17 -1.58
N LEU A 143 17.65 3.43 -1.86
CA LEU A 143 17.60 4.51 -0.88
C LEU A 143 16.69 4.19 0.31
N VAL A 144 15.52 3.61 0.06
CA VAL A 144 14.57 3.22 1.11
C VAL A 144 15.22 2.21 2.06
N TRP A 145 15.91 1.20 1.53
CA TRP A 145 16.63 0.20 2.31
C TRP A 145 17.77 0.79 3.13
N LYS A 146 18.49 1.74 2.57
CA LYS A 146 19.60 2.42 3.25
C LYS A 146 19.15 3.32 4.39
N LEU A 147 17.97 3.87 4.29
CA LEU A 147 17.38 4.74 5.30
C LEU A 147 16.57 3.98 6.36
N ALA A 148 16.21 2.73 6.08
CA ALA A 148 15.44 1.90 7.00
C ALA A 148 16.25 1.55 8.26
N SER A 149 15.54 1.42 9.37
CA SER A 149 16.09 0.89 10.61
C SER A 149 16.57 -0.56 10.42
N PRO A 150 17.62 -0.99 11.12
CA PRO A 150 18.06 -2.38 11.07
C PRO A 150 16.95 -3.36 11.45
N CYS A 151 17.01 -4.57 10.91
CA CYS A 151 16.14 -5.66 11.32
C CYS A 151 16.26 -5.88 12.83
N ARG A 152 15.12 -6.01 13.52
CA ARG A 152 15.05 -6.22 14.97
C ARG A 152 14.80 -7.69 15.36
N LEU A 153 14.71 -8.57 14.38
CA LEU A 153 14.62 -10.01 14.61
C LEU A 153 16.02 -10.58 14.83
N ASP A 154 16.21 -11.31 15.92
CA ASP A 154 17.50 -11.94 16.24
C ASP A 154 17.82 -13.11 15.30
N ASP A 155 16.79 -13.84 14.87
CA ASP A 155 16.90 -14.95 13.93
C ASP A 155 15.92 -14.78 12.77
N ILE A 156 16.46 -14.74 11.56
CA ILE A 156 15.69 -14.66 10.30
C ILE A 156 15.88 -15.91 9.44
N SER A 157 16.55 -16.94 9.94
CA SER A 157 16.85 -18.18 9.19
C SER A 157 15.62 -18.96 8.76
N TRP A 158 14.47 -18.76 9.43
CA TRP A 158 13.21 -19.37 9.10
C TRP A 158 12.49 -18.70 7.90
N ILE A 159 12.92 -17.49 7.51
CA ILE A 159 12.33 -16.76 6.37
C ILE A 159 12.98 -17.29 5.09
N GLU A 160 12.26 -18.13 4.37
CA GLU A 160 12.73 -18.70 3.11
C GLU A 160 11.93 -18.12 1.94
N PRO A 161 12.54 -17.29 1.08
CA PRO A 161 11.87 -16.82 -0.13
C PRO A 161 11.44 -17.97 -1.05
N GLY A 162 10.25 -17.85 -1.65
CA GLY A 162 9.75 -18.88 -2.53
C GLY A 162 8.54 -18.43 -3.34
N LYS A 163 8.20 -19.23 -4.34
CA LYS A 163 6.97 -19.03 -5.12
C LYS A 163 5.79 -19.59 -4.35
N ALA A 164 4.66 -18.89 -4.41
CA ALA A 164 3.39 -19.33 -3.86
C ALA A 164 2.37 -19.59 -4.97
N ALA A 165 1.49 -20.56 -4.76
CA ALA A 165 0.21 -20.60 -5.44
C ALA A 165 -0.81 -19.78 -4.62
N TRP A 166 -1.70 -19.08 -5.29
CA TRP A 166 -2.74 -18.30 -4.67
C TRP A 166 -4.04 -18.44 -5.47
N GLU A 167 -5.05 -19.04 -4.84
CA GLU A 167 -6.29 -19.42 -5.52
C GLU A 167 -7.16 -18.23 -5.91
N TRP A 168 -7.10 -17.15 -5.15
CA TRP A 168 -7.87 -15.93 -5.43
C TRP A 168 -7.39 -15.19 -6.70
N TRP A 169 -6.12 -15.35 -7.08
CA TRP A 169 -5.57 -14.65 -8.25
C TRP A 169 -6.38 -14.86 -9.53
N ASN A 170 -7.03 -16.01 -9.68
CA ASN A 170 -7.89 -16.34 -10.80
C ASN A 170 -9.34 -16.66 -10.38
N ASP A 171 -9.82 -16.03 -9.31
CA ASP A 171 -11.18 -16.19 -8.81
C ASP A 171 -11.55 -17.65 -8.54
N TRP A 172 -10.65 -18.39 -7.85
CA TRP A 172 -10.72 -19.85 -7.63
C TRP A 172 -10.96 -20.67 -8.90
N GLY A 173 -10.79 -20.07 -10.08
CA GLY A 173 -11.10 -20.68 -11.35
C GLY A 173 -10.22 -21.89 -11.65
N LEU A 174 -10.85 -23.05 -11.86
CA LEU A 174 -10.22 -24.28 -12.34
C LEU A 174 -10.96 -24.79 -13.56
N SER A 175 -10.21 -25.43 -14.46
CA SER A 175 -10.76 -26.12 -15.63
C SER A 175 -10.31 -27.56 -15.67
N GLY A 176 -11.13 -28.45 -16.23
CA GLY A 176 -10.81 -29.87 -16.37
C GLY A 176 -10.89 -30.66 -15.05
N VAL A 177 -11.67 -30.17 -14.10
CA VAL A 177 -11.97 -30.84 -12.83
C VAL A 177 -13.41 -31.36 -12.84
N ASP A 178 -13.70 -32.38 -12.02
CA ASP A 178 -15.01 -33.00 -11.89
C ASP A 178 -15.85 -32.49 -10.70
N PHE A 179 -15.41 -31.39 -10.10
CA PHE A 179 -16.08 -30.71 -8.99
C PHE A 179 -16.28 -29.24 -9.30
N THR A 180 -17.14 -28.56 -8.55
CA THR A 180 -17.31 -27.12 -8.63
C THR A 180 -16.20 -26.41 -7.88
N ALA A 181 -15.35 -25.65 -8.61
CA ALA A 181 -14.29 -24.85 -8.01
C ALA A 181 -14.86 -23.70 -7.18
N GLY A 182 -14.18 -23.33 -6.10
CA GLY A 182 -14.59 -22.28 -5.17
C GLY A 182 -13.88 -22.43 -3.83
N ILE A 183 -14.42 -21.79 -2.80
CA ILE A 183 -13.95 -21.92 -1.42
C ILE A 183 -14.43 -23.27 -0.85
N ASN A 184 -13.69 -24.32 -1.13
CA ASN A 184 -13.99 -25.68 -0.69
C ASN A 184 -12.74 -26.57 -0.72
N GLN A 185 -12.80 -27.64 0.04
CA GLN A 185 -11.69 -28.59 0.20
C GLN A 185 -11.14 -29.14 -1.13
N PRO A 186 -11.96 -29.62 -2.10
CA PRO A 186 -11.41 -30.13 -3.36
C PRO A 186 -10.60 -29.10 -4.15
N THR A 187 -10.99 -27.81 -4.11
CA THR A 187 -10.24 -26.72 -4.74
C THR A 187 -8.88 -26.53 -4.08
N TYR A 188 -8.83 -26.49 -2.76
CA TYR A 188 -7.58 -26.34 -2.03
C TYR A 188 -6.64 -27.52 -2.20
N GLU A 189 -7.16 -28.75 -2.18
CA GLU A 189 -6.38 -29.97 -2.46
C GLU A 189 -5.77 -29.91 -3.87
N TYR A 190 -6.53 -29.46 -4.86
CA TYR A 190 -6.03 -29.26 -6.23
C TYR A 190 -4.86 -28.26 -6.28
N TYR A 191 -4.98 -27.11 -5.59
CA TYR A 191 -3.91 -26.12 -5.55
C TYR A 191 -2.69 -26.61 -4.78
N ILE A 192 -2.86 -27.38 -3.70
CA ILE A 192 -1.76 -28.04 -2.97
C ILE A 192 -1.01 -28.99 -3.89
N ASP A 193 -1.73 -29.84 -4.60
CA ASP A 193 -1.16 -30.79 -5.55
C ASP A 193 -0.45 -30.08 -6.71
N PHE A 194 -1.06 -29.01 -7.23
CA PHE A 194 -0.44 -28.19 -8.27
C PHE A 194 0.86 -27.56 -7.77
N ALA A 195 0.84 -26.94 -6.61
CA ALA A 195 2.00 -26.32 -5.98
C ALA A 195 3.13 -27.35 -5.80
N SER A 196 2.81 -28.51 -5.25
CA SER A 196 3.76 -29.60 -5.03
C SER A 196 4.41 -30.07 -6.33
N ARG A 197 3.61 -30.36 -7.36
CA ARG A 197 4.10 -30.83 -8.68
C ARG A 197 4.93 -29.79 -9.43
N ASN A 198 4.70 -28.50 -9.18
CA ASN A 198 5.40 -27.40 -9.87
C ASN A 198 6.51 -26.75 -9.04
N GLY A 199 6.85 -27.31 -7.88
CA GLY A 199 7.91 -26.79 -7.01
C GLY A 199 7.59 -25.42 -6.44
N LEU A 200 6.30 -25.12 -6.23
CA LEU A 200 5.87 -23.94 -5.48
C LEU A 200 5.90 -24.31 -4.00
N ARG A 201 6.63 -23.52 -3.22
CA ARG A 201 6.87 -23.84 -1.81
C ARG A 201 5.67 -23.54 -0.93
N TYR A 202 4.88 -22.55 -1.31
CA TYR A 202 3.83 -21.99 -0.48
C TYR A 202 2.48 -22.03 -1.22
N LEU A 203 1.44 -22.13 -0.42
CA LEU A 203 0.07 -21.86 -0.83
C LEU A 203 -0.47 -20.73 0.05
N VAL A 204 -1.03 -19.69 -0.58
CA VAL A 204 -1.79 -18.64 0.09
C VAL A 204 -3.26 -19.01 -0.02
N LEU A 205 -3.93 -19.13 1.11
CA LEU A 205 -5.38 -19.23 1.20
C LEU A 205 -5.93 -17.83 1.48
N ASP A 206 -6.76 -17.33 0.58
CA ASP A 206 -7.38 -16.03 0.70
C ASP A 206 -8.58 -16.08 1.65
N ASP A 207 -9.36 -15.02 1.68
CA ASP A 207 -10.52 -14.89 2.53
C ASP A 207 -11.58 -15.98 2.30
N GLY A 208 -12.34 -16.30 3.35
CA GLY A 208 -13.48 -17.22 3.31
C GLY A 208 -13.18 -18.69 3.62
N TRP A 209 -11.92 -19.10 3.80
CA TRP A 209 -11.57 -20.47 4.19
C TRP A 209 -11.86 -20.76 5.67
N SER A 210 -11.88 -19.74 6.53
CA SER A 210 -12.23 -19.82 7.95
C SER A 210 -13.63 -19.24 8.20
N ARG A 211 -14.27 -19.66 9.29
CA ARG A 211 -15.63 -19.21 9.63
C ARG A 211 -15.69 -17.77 10.11
N ASP A 212 -14.66 -17.32 10.78
CA ASP A 212 -14.46 -15.93 11.14
C ASP A 212 -12.96 -15.66 11.26
N HIS A 213 -12.60 -14.38 11.05
CA HIS A 213 -11.20 -13.94 11.06
C HIS A 213 -10.64 -13.70 12.46
N HIS A 214 -11.42 -13.93 13.49
CA HIS A 214 -11.09 -13.67 14.89
C HIS A 214 -10.96 -14.95 15.71
N SER A 215 -11.45 -16.06 15.21
CA SER A 215 -11.28 -17.35 15.86
C SER A 215 -9.86 -17.86 15.69
N PRO A 216 -9.20 -18.30 16.78
CA PRO A 216 -7.98 -19.07 16.63
C PRO A 216 -8.29 -20.28 15.75
N LEU A 217 -7.32 -20.67 14.92
CA LEU A 217 -7.40 -21.92 14.13
C LEU A 217 -7.80 -23.04 15.09
N GLU A 218 -9.06 -23.44 15.07
CA GLU A 218 -9.44 -24.66 15.74
C GLU A 218 -8.76 -25.78 14.97
N THR A 219 -7.85 -26.46 15.66
CA THR A 219 -7.26 -27.69 15.13
C THR A 219 -8.40 -28.67 14.91
N ALA A 220 -8.75 -28.86 13.63
CA ALA A 220 -9.68 -29.89 13.19
C ALA A 220 -9.11 -31.28 13.47
#